data_542dbb2c4f5bd8c7a890e4c67049e023
#
_entry.id   542dbb2c4f5bd8c7a890e4c67049e023
#
_cell.length_a   1.000
_cell.length_b   1.000
_cell.length_c   1.000
_cell.angle_alpha   90.00
_cell.angle_beta   90.00
_cell.angle_gamma   90.00
#
_symmetry.space_group_name_H-M   'P 1'
#
loop_
_entity.id
_entity.type
_entity.pdbx_description
1 polymer ?
#
loop_
_entity_poly.entity_id
_entity_poly.type
_entity_poly.pdbx_seq_one_letter_code
_entity_poly.pdbx_strand_id
1 'polypeptide(L)'
;MSTADSQLLVASSAICHDLSLSQKEFTLKETRIVVTVVCLIAGLTALFIDKSIYSQVLFAFSAMGSAFGPLVIGRIQGFVDNKYAFLSIFAGFSLTVMIHFSSFKSEGSPFERIFPFVVAYILVQLGRRKELS
;
A
#
# COMPACT_ATOMS: atom_id res chain seq x y z
N MET A 1 11.17 23.73 5.77
CA MET A 1 10.27 22.63 6.13
C MET A 1 10.92 21.34 5.67
N SER A 2 10.96 20.34 6.55
CA SER A 2 11.57 19.04 6.22
C SER A 2 10.62 18.23 5.33
N THR A 3 11.17 17.40 4.44
CA THR A 3 10.40 16.45 3.62
C THR A 3 9.54 15.53 4.48
N ALA A 4 10.02 15.20 5.69
CA ALA A 4 9.29 14.40 6.67
C ALA A 4 8.01 15.08 7.16
N ASP A 5 8.04 16.40 7.40
CA ASP A 5 6.86 17.17 7.84
C ASP A 5 5.78 17.16 6.77
N SER A 6 6.16 17.33 5.51
CA SER A 6 5.23 17.29 4.38
C SER A 6 4.60 15.91 4.21
N GLN A 7 5.38 14.84 4.35
CA GLN A 7 4.88 13.46 4.26
C GLN A 7 3.93 13.11 5.42
N LEU A 8 4.24 13.55 6.65
CA LEU A 8 3.37 13.38 7.80
C LEU A 8 2.04 14.12 7.64
N LEU A 9 2.09 15.35 7.12
CA LEU A 9 0.88 16.13 6.85
C LEU A 9 0.00 15.46 5.78
N VAL A 10 0.59 14.98 4.69
CA VAL A 10 -0.14 14.27 3.62
C VAL A 10 -0.75 12.97 4.15
N ALA A 11 0.01 12.17 4.88
CA ALA A 11 -0.47 10.90 5.45
C ALA A 11 -1.62 11.12 6.44
N SER A 12 -1.48 12.09 7.36
CA SER A 12 -2.53 12.40 8.33
C SER A 12 -3.76 13.03 7.68
N SER A 13 -3.58 13.87 6.66
CA SER A 13 -4.71 14.42 5.89
C SER A 13 -5.47 13.33 5.14
N ALA A 14 -4.78 12.38 4.51
CA ALA A 14 -5.41 11.24 3.85
C ALA A 14 -6.22 10.39 4.84
N ILE A 15 -5.65 10.05 6.00
CA ILE A 15 -6.35 9.31 7.05
C ILE A 15 -7.59 10.06 7.55
N CYS A 16 -7.47 11.37 7.82
CA CYS A 16 -8.59 12.20 8.23
C CYS A 16 -9.69 12.23 7.17
N HIS A 17 -9.33 12.34 5.90
CA HIS A 17 -10.29 12.37 4.80
C HIS A 17 -10.98 11.01 4.61
N ASP A 18 -10.26 9.91 4.68
CA ASP A 18 -10.80 8.56 4.49
C ASP A 18 -11.67 8.11 5.68
N LEU A 19 -11.31 8.49 6.91
CA LEU A 19 -12.14 8.24 8.09
C LEU A 19 -13.36 9.16 8.18
N SER A 20 -13.36 10.30 7.49
CA SER A 20 -14.49 11.24 7.37
C SER A 20 -15.57 10.74 6.39
N LEU A 21 -15.86 9.44 6.36
CA LEU A 21 -16.99 8.84 5.62
C LEU A 21 -18.36 9.38 6.06
N SER A 22 -18.43 10.13 7.16
CA SER A 22 -19.64 10.77 7.68
C SER A 22 -19.43 12.28 7.75
N GLN A 23 -19.59 12.99 6.65
CA GLN A 23 -19.80 14.47 6.49
C GLN A 23 -19.44 15.42 7.67
N LYS A 24 -18.65 14.98 8.65
CA LYS A 24 -18.14 15.79 9.75
C LYS A 24 -16.77 16.33 9.39
N GLU A 25 -16.67 17.64 9.28
CA GLU A 25 -15.38 18.31 9.21
C GLU A 25 -14.58 17.97 10.46
N PHE A 26 -13.39 17.39 10.27
CA PHE A 26 -12.50 17.08 11.39
C PHE A 26 -12.09 18.36 12.11
N THR A 27 -12.34 18.38 13.40
CA THR A 27 -11.89 19.48 14.25
C THR A 27 -10.36 19.48 14.32
N LEU A 28 -9.74 20.66 14.45
CA LEU A 28 -8.28 20.80 14.59
C LEU A 28 -7.67 19.89 15.68
N LYS A 29 -8.43 19.60 16.73
CA LYS A 29 -8.00 18.68 17.80
C LYS A 29 -7.91 17.23 17.32
N GLU A 30 -8.85 16.77 16.52
CA GLU A 30 -8.87 15.41 15.98
C GLU A 30 -7.72 15.19 14.99
N THR A 31 -7.46 16.18 14.13
CA THR A 31 -6.31 16.14 13.20
C THR A 31 -4.99 16.06 13.98
N ARG A 32 -4.83 16.80 15.07
CA ARG A 32 -3.62 16.71 15.91
C ARG A 32 -3.45 15.34 16.55
N ILE A 33 -4.52 14.71 17.00
CA ILE A 33 -4.49 13.36 17.55
C ILE A 33 -4.03 12.37 16.48
N VAL A 34 -4.58 12.45 15.27
CA VAL A 34 -4.18 11.57 14.15
C VAL A 34 -2.70 11.73 13.83
N VAL A 35 -2.22 12.96 13.69
CA VAL A 35 -0.78 13.23 13.47
C VAL A 35 0.08 12.63 14.57
N THR A 36 -0.31 12.80 15.83
CA THR A 36 0.43 12.27 16.98
C THR A 36 0.48 10.74 16.95
N VAL A 37 -0.65 10.08 16.65
CA VAL A 37 -0.72 8.61 16.53
C VAL A 37 0.16 8.11 15.39
N VAL A 38 0.11 8.75 14.23
CA VAL A 38 0.97 8.39 13.09
C VAL A 38 2.44 8.54 13.44
N CYS A 39 2.83 9.64 14.11
CA CYS A 39 4.21 9.85 14.58
C CYS A 39 4.65 8.78 15.58
N LEU A 40 3.77 8.41 16.52
CA LEU A 40 4.09 7.36 17.50
C LEU A 40 4.28 6.00 16.83
N ILE A 41 3.41 5.62 15.90
CA ILE A 41 3.53 4.36 15.15
C ILE A 41 4.83 4.37 14.33
N ALA A 42 5.14 5.46 13.63
CA ALA A 42 6.36 5.59 12.86
C ALA A 42 7.62 5.52 13.75
N GLY A 43 7.59 6.17 14.93
CA GLY A 43 8.68 6.10 15.91
C GLY A 43 8.87 4.70 16.49
N LEU A 44 7.78 4.01 16.84
CA LEU A 44 7.83 2.64 17.32
C LEU A 44 8.37 1.68 16.25
N THR A 45 7.92 1.79 15.01
CA THR A 45 8.43 0.95 13.91
C THR A 45 9.92 1.19 13.68
N ALA A 46 10.39 2.44 13.79
CA ALA A 46 11.81 2.76 13.65
C ALA A 46 12.68 2.15 14.74
N LEU A 47 12.15 1.96 15.95
CA LEU A 47 12.88 1.33 17.07
C LEU A 47 12.99 -0.20 16.95
N PHE A 48 11.99 -0.83 16.32
CA PHE A 48 11.91 -2.30 16.22
C PHE A 48 12.52 -2.87 14.93
N ILE A 49 12.78 -2.03 13.94
CA ILE A 49 13.27 -2.48 12.63
C ILE A 49 14.73 -2.06 12.45
N ASP A 50 15.65 -2.98 12.72
CA ASP A 50 17.10 -2.82 12.51
C ASP A 50 17.52 -2.84 11.02
N LYS A 51 16.58 -2.67 10.10
CA LYS A 51 16.86 -2.69 8.65
C LYS A 51 17.27 -1.30 8.15
N SER A 52 18.13 -1.28 7.15
CA SER A 52 18.52 -0.06 6.44
C SER A 52 17.29 0.71 5.95
N ILE A 53 17.28 2.03 6.09
CA ILE A 53 16.24 2.94 5.59
C ILE A 53 15.95 2.67 4.10
N TYR A 54 17.01 2.40 3.33
CA TYR A 54 16.91 2.05 1.92
C TYR A 54 16.04 0.81 1.67
N SER A 55 16.22 -0.25 2.47
CA SER A 55 15.41 -1.47 2.40
C SER A 55 13.93 -1.22 2.69
N GLN A 56 13.63 -0.37 3.68
CA GLN A 56 12.26 -0.01 4.05
C GLN A 56 11.57 0.79 2.94
N VAL A 57 12.27 1.75 2.34
CA VAL A 57 11.76 2.55 1.22
C VAL A 57 11.47 1.65 0.02
N LEU A 58 12.39 0.74 -0.32
CA LEU A 58 12.19 -0.22 -1.40
C LEU A 58 11.02 -1.16 -1.15
N PHE A 59 10.83 -1.61 0.10
CA PHE A 59 9.67 -2.41 0.49
C PHE A 59 8.37 -1.64 0.29
N ALA A 60 8.29 -0.39 0.73
CA ALA A 60 7.11 0.45 0.57
C ALA A 60 6.75 0.67 -0.91
N PHE A 61 7.74 0.97 -1.77
CA PHE A 61 7.54 1.08 -3.22
C PHE A 61 7.10 -0.24 -3.86
N SER A 62 7.66 -1.35 -3.43
CA SER A 62 7.29 -2.68 -3.90
C SER A 62 5.86 -3.03 -3.53
N ALA A 63 5.44 -2.74 -2.29
CA ALA A 63 4.08 -2.97 -1.81
C ALA A 63 3.06 -2.11 -2.58
N MET A 64 3.35 -0.82 -2.79
CA MET A 64 2.49 0.05 -3.59
C MET A 64 2.45 -0.38 -5.06
N GLY A 65 3.60 -0.72 -5.65
CA GLY A 65 3.68 -1.17 -7.03
C GLY A 65 2.90 -2.46 -7.28
N SER A 66 2.98 -3.43 -6.38
CA SER A 66 2.25 -4.70 -6.50
C SER A 66 0.75 -4.57 -6.24
N ALA A 67 0.34 -3.62 -5.39
CA ALA A 67 -1.08 -3.37 -5.11
C ALA A 67 -1.78 -2.61 -6.24
N PHE A 68 -1.18 -1.51 -6.69
CA PHE A 68 -1.84 -0.59 -7.63
C PHE A 68 -1.43 -0.78 -9.09
N GLY A 69 -0.20 -1.25 -9.36
CA GLY A 69 0.31 -1.41 -10.73
C GLY A 69 -0.58 -2.29 -11.61
N PRO A 70 -0.93 -3.50 -11.20
CA PRO A 70 -1.81 -4.38 -11.96
C PRO A 70 -3.20 -3.81 -12.19
N LEU A 71 -3.73 -3.08 -11.20
CA LEU A 71 -5.04 -2.43 -11.29
C LEU A 71 -5.04 -1.32 -12.34
N VAL A 72 -4.01 -0.47 -12.35
CA VAL A 72 -3.87 0.62 -13.33
C VAL A 72 -3.78 0.04 -14.74
N ILE A 73 -2.94 -0.98 -14.93
CA ILE A 73 -2.79 -1.66 -16.23
C ILE A 73 -4.13 -2.29 -16.67
N GLY A 74 -4.83 -2.96 -15.75
CA GLY A 74 -6.13 -3.56 -16.02
C GLY A 74 -7.20 -2.53 -16.42
N ARG A 75 -7.22 -1.38 -15.75
CA ARG A 75 -8.14 -0.27 -16.07
C ARG A 75 -7.84 0.38 -17.42
N ILE A 76 -6.59 0.52 -17.81
CA ILE A 76 -6.20 1.03 -19.13
C ILE A 76 -6.62 0.05 -20.24
N GLN A 77 -6.56 -1.25 -19.96
CA GLN A 77 -6.92 -2.30 -20.91
C GLN A 77 -8.41 -2.56 -21.03
N GLY A 78 -9.25 -2.07 -20.10
CA GLY A 78 -10.69 -2.20 -20.12
C GLY A 78 -11.36 -2.17 -18.76
N PHE A 79 -12.64 -2.51 -18.70
CA PHE A 79 -13.40 -2.57 -17.45
C PHE A 79 -12.90 -3.72 -16.56
N VAL A 80 -12.68 -3.42 -15.28
CA VAL A 80 -12.37 -4.41 -14.23
C VAL A 80 -13.49 -4.33 -13.21
N ASP A 81 -14.10 -5.45 -12.88
CA ASP A 81 -15.13 -5.54 -11.83
C ASP A 81 -14.55 -5.08 -10.49
N ASN A 82 -15.28 -4.26 -9.75
CA ASN A 82 -14.86 -3.67 -8.47
C ASN A 82 -14.43 -4.72 -7.45
N LYS A 83 -15.04 -5.91 -7.45
CA LYS A 83 -14.68 -7.02 -6.54
C LYS A 83 -13.29 -7.56 -6.83
N TYR A 84 -12.95 -7.77 -8.09
CA TYR A 84 -11.63 -8.26 -8.50
C TYR A 84 -10.55 -7.19 -8.37
N ALA A 85 -10.91 -5.91 -8.57
CA ALA A 85 -10.03 -4.79 -8.29
C ALA A 85 -9.60 -4.75 -6.82
N PHE A 86 -10.57 -4.85 -5.91
CA PHE A 86 -10.31 -4.87 -4.46
C PHE A 86 -9.51 -6.10 -4.04
N LEU A 87 -9.86 -7.27 -4.58
CA LEU A 87 -9.16 -8.52 -4.31
C LEU A 87 -7.70 -8.47 -4.80
N SER A 88 -7.45 -7.88 -5.97
CA SER A 88 -6.10 -7.71 -6.52
C SER A 88 -5.22 -6.81 -5.64
N ILE A 89 -5.75 -5.67 -5.18
CA ILE A 89 -5.03 -4.76 -4.27
C ILE A 89 -4.66 -5.48 -2.99
N PHE A 90 -5.65 -6.16 -2.37
CA PHE A 90 -5.46 -6.84 -1.10
C PHE A 90 -4.48 -8.03 -1.23
N ALA A 91 -4.61 -8.81 -2.29
CA ALA A 91 -3.71 -9.93 -2.57
C ALA A 91 -2.28 -9.47 -2.87
N GLY A 92 -2.10 -8.43 -3.70
CA GLY A 92 -0.78 -7.87 -4.01
C GLY A 92 -0.07 -7.34 -2.77
N PHE A 93 -0.79 -6.59 -1.94
CA PHE A 93 -0.26 -6.07 -0.68
C PHE A 93 0.08 -7.20 0.31
N SER A 94 -0.87 -8.11 0.57
CA SER A 94 -0.70 -9.20 1.53
C SER A 94 0.45 -10.12 1.14
N LEU A 95 0.59 -10.46 -0.15
CA LEU A 95 1.70 -11.28 -0.65
C LEU A 95 3.04 -10.59 -0.47
N THR A 96 3.13 -9.29 -0.73
CA THR A 96 4.37 -8.53 -0.53
C THR A 96 4.76 -8.53 0.95
N VAL A 97 3.80 -8.33 1.86
CA VAL A 97 4.03 -8.38 3.30
C VAL A 97 4.45 -9.78 3.75
N MET A 98 3.75 -10.83 3.29
CA MET A 98 4.09 -12.21 3.64
C MET A 98 5.50 -12.61 3.18
N ILE A 99 5.90 -12.24 1.97
CA ILE A 99 7.23 -12.53 1.45
C ILE A 99 8.29 -11.78 2.25
N HIS A 100 8.02 -10.52 2.60
CA HIS A 100 8.94 -9.71 3.39
C HIS A 100 9.17 -10.26 4.81
N PHE A 101 8.11 -10.78 5.46
CA PHE A 101 8.21 -11.40 6.79
C PHE A 101 8.63 -12.87 6.75
N SER A 102 8.37 -13.57 5.65
CA SER A 102 8.88 -14.91 5.44
C SER A 102 10.36 -14.81 5.14
N SER A 103 11.21 -15.29 6.06
CA SER A 103 12.69 -15.32 6.00
C SER A 103 13.26 -16.04 4.77
N PHE A 104 12.70 -15.86 3.61
CA PHE A 104 13.32 -16.27 2.37
C PHE A 104 14.50 -15.34 2.12
N LYS A 105 15.66 -15.76 2.63
CA LYS A 105 16.95 -15.08 2.61
C LYS A 105 17.42 -14.76 1.20
N SER A 106 16.85 -13.74 0.60
CA SER A 106 17.42 -13.10 -0.58
C SER A 106 17.08 -11.61 -0.52
N GLU A 107 17.72 -10.91 0.42
CA GLU A 107 17.62 -9.46 0.48
C GLU A 107 18.00 -8.87 -0.86
N GLY A 108 16.99 -8.34 -1.56
CA GLY A 108 17.19 -7.65 -2.82
C GLY A 108 17.01 -8.47 -4.09
N SER A 109 16.52 -9.71 -4.03
CA SER A 109 16.24 -10.45 -5.27
C SER A 109 15.06 -9.84 -6.02
N PRO A 110 15.18 -9.64 -7.35
CA PRO A 110 14.09 -9.11 -8.18
C PRO A 110 12.83 -10.00 -8.13
N PHE A 111 12.96 -11.25 -7.75
CA PHE A 111 11.86 -12.21 -7.56
C PHE A 111 10.87 -11.77 -6.48
N GLU A 112 11.34 -11.25 -5.36
CA GLU A 112 10.51 -10.74 -4.26
C GLU A 112 9.55 -9.63 -4.68
N ARG A 113 9.92 -8.89 -5.70
CA ARG A 113 9.15 -7.73 -6.19
C ARG A 113 8.25 -8.08 -7.36
N ILE A 114 8.72 -8.97 -8.23
CA ILE A 114 8.00 -9.34 -9.45
C ILE A 114 6.87 -10.33 -9.13
N PHE A 115 7.07 -11.26 -8.22
CA PHE A 115 6.11 -12.33 -7.92
C PHE A 115 4.75 -11.79 -7.43
N PRO A 116 4.65 -10.88 -6.43
CA PRO A 116 3.37 -10.33 -6.00
C PRO A 116 2.67 -9.53 -7.10
N PHE A 117 3.45 -8.82 -7.92
CA PHE A 117 2.93 -8.07 -9.04
C PHE A 117 2.28 -8.98 -10.09
N VAL A 118 2.95 -10.08 -10.46
CA VAL A 118 2.42 -11.06 -11.43
C VAL A 118 1.15 -11.73 -10.92
N VAL A 119 1.12 -12.14 -9.66
CA VAL A 119 -0.08 -12.75 -9.06
C VAL A 119 -1.26 -11.77 -9.04
N ALA A 120 -1.03 -10.52 -8.63
CA ALA A 120 -2.06 -9.49 -8.65
C ALA A 120 -2.55 -9.18 -10.08
N TYR A 121 -1.65 -9.20 -11.07
CA TYR A 121 -1.99 -9.02 -12.48
C TYR A 121 -2.86 -10.16 -13.03
N ILE A 122 -2.55 -11.40 -12.68
CA ILE A 122 -3.37 -12.57 -13.06
C ILE A 122 -4.78 -12.45 -12.48
N LEU A 123 -4.93 -12.01 -11.23
CA LEU A 123 -6.23 -11.78 -10.60
C LEU A 123 -7.07 -10.72 -11.33
N VAL A 124 -6.43 -9.64 -11.77
CA VAL A 124 -7.09 -8.60 -12.58
C VAL A 124 -7.55 -9.16 -13.93
N GLN A 125 -6.72 -9.96 -14.59
CA GLN A 125 -7.06 -10.59 -15.87
C GLN A 125 -8.21 -11.60 -15.75
N LEU A 126 -8.28 -12.36 -14.65
CA LEU A 126 -9.39 -13.27 -14.36
C LEU A 126 -10.71 -12.52 -14.16
N GLY A 127 -10.67 -11.36 -13.50
CA GLY A 127 -11.83 -10.49 -13.34
C GLY A 127 -12.35 -9.94 -14.67
N ARG A 128 -11.47 -9.70 -15.63
CA ARG A 128 -11.82 -9.23 -16.97
C ARG A 128 -12.47 -10.30 -17.83
N ARG A 129 -12.01 -11.56 -17.75
CA ARG A 129 -12.58 -12.67 -18.54
C ARG A 129 -14.03 -12.99 -18.19
N LYS A 130 -14.44 -12.70 -16.97
CA LYS A 130 -15.79 -13.04 -16.50
C LYS A 130 -16.89 -12.12 -17.04
N GLU A 131 -16.54 -10.92 -17.51
CA GLU A 131 -17.52 -10.02 -18.15
C GLU A 131 -17.68 -10.23 -19.66
N LEU A 132 -16.79 -10.99 -20.28
CA LEU A 132 -16.83 -11.28 -21.73
C LEU A 132 -17.56 -12.59 -22.07
N SER A 133 -18.05 -13.31 -21.06
CA SER A 133 -18.87 -14.54 -21.19
C SER A 133 -20.29 -14.30 -20.70
#